data_89cb1b51131e92dfe99ee6e611259390
#
_entry.id   89cb1b51131e92dfe99ee6e611259390
#
_cell.length_a   1.000
_cell.length_b   1.000
_cell.length_c   1.000
_cell.angle_alpha   90.00
_cell.angle_beta   90.00
_cell.angle_gamma   90.00
#
_symmetry.space_group_name_H-M   'P 1'
#
loop_
_entity.id
_entity.type
_entity.pdbx_description
1 polymer ?
#
loop_
_entity_poly.entity_id
_entity_poly.type
_entity_poly.pdbx_seq_one_letter_code
_entity_poly.pdbx_strand_id
1 'polypeptide(L)'
;MELFTQLFGDLLAFVYHCFDRIVIYGYLSGLSRPEQVVHFFRNVAGVATVDKEVLSQRTADYQAWVKAFARNHRLPIEWAEKGVRKEDHVLPWQRRMVRRCANGVYFIFKSMEQGATFRVTVPKYPSKDANYRILAPQRSRFTHYYFYIRDEVLGPIVMRVASFFPFQTSYYFNGHSFIEQELTRAQIGFRKTDNAFLAVDDVAALQAAADRLSPEIIRKRLDYWTLILGPKFSLKERRQLNLSRFYAISQIEYCRNFIFKRHFPIHKLFERSCELGLWRLTGDKVAEIFGVRVHRRMQGKLATLIDRVEHGHHVFRAYFKHAFLKQYEKFFTFLRNELVSNNLADFGLKKGLDHLEAVRERFQTITGRFAAFQAQWLNVHVDFPLLQRLALPVTVGAVRYPGIKIHDPRVIRLLEVLLHGGSHVGGWTAKQIHHAVLTSFHLSDSAYGLNQLRYDLRKLKGHGLLQRDGSRYAYRLTPKGIEVALLFLFFHKRLCGPLANSRFHHRPDATHQPASKLEAAYHRADKAIQHIVDLLAA
;
A
#
# COMPACT_ATOMS: atom_id res chain seq x y z
N MET A 1 -2.29 11.71 -21.95
CA MET A 1 -1.62 12.33 -20.77
C MET A 1 -2.50 12.05 -19.55
N GLU A 2 -1.92 11.66 -18.45
CA GLU A 2 -2.67 11.34 -17.24
C GLU A 2 -3.32 12.59 -16.63
N LEU A 3 -4.58 12.49 -16.17
CA LEU A 3 -5.36 13.63 -15.66
C LEU A 3 -4.64 14.41 -14.55
N PHE A 4 -3.94 13.70 -13.65
CA PHE A 4 -3.16 14.34 -12.59
C PHE A 4 -2.05 15.24 -13.16
N THR A 5 -1.33 14.74 -14.16
CA THR A 5 -0.27 15.50 -14.85
C THR A 5 -0.84 16.66 -15.69
N GLN A 6 -2.05 16.51 -16.23
CA GLN A 6 -2.72 17.61 -16.93
C GLN A 6 -3.08 18.77 -16.01
N LEU A 7 -3.58 18.47 -14.80
CA LEU A 7 -4.04 19.48 -13.85
C LEU A 7 -2.90 20.11 -13.02
N PHE A 8 -1.85 19.36 -12.76
CA PHE A 8 -0.77 19.78 -11.85
C PHE A 8 0.62 19.81 -12.51
N GLY A 9 0.70 19.61 -13.83
CA GLY A 9 1.97 19.55 -14.58
C GLY A 9 2.87 20.76 -14.38
N ASP A 10 2.31 21.94 -14.25
CA ASP A 10 3.08 23.17 -13.98
C ASP A 10 3.82 23.12 -12.63
N LEU A 11 3.31 22.37 -11.67
CA LEU A 11 3.93 22.18 -10.34
C LEU A 11 4.94 21.04 -10.35
N LEU A 12 4.86 20.10 -11.30
CA LEU A 12 5.68 18.91 -11.36
C LEU A 12 7.00 19.16 -12.12
N ALA A 13 8.10 18.65 -11.58
CA ALA A 13 9.36 18.52 -12.30
C ALA A 13 9.29 17.32 -13.26
N PHE A 14 8.89 16.16 -12.74
CA PHE A 14 8.64 14.94 -13.52
C PHE A 14 7.83 13.91 -12.71
N VAL A 15 7.39 12.87 -13.41
CA VAL A 15 6.72 11.70 -12.82
C VAL A 15 7.40 10.44 -13.32
N TYR A 16 7.63 9.47 -12.43
CA TYR A 16 8.09 8.14 -12.81
C TYR A 16 7.45 7.07 -11.93
N HIS A 17 7.46 5.84 -12.41
CA HIS A 17 6.91 4.70 -11.69
C HIS A 17 7.81 3.47 -11.81
N CYS A 18 7.90 2.69 -10.74
CA CYS A 18 8.74 1.49 -10.71
C CYS A 18 8.32 0.54 -9.58
N PHE A 19 8.86 -0.66 -9.60
CA PHE A 19 8.85 -1.50 -8.41
C PHE A 19 9.71 -0.87 -7.31
N ASP A 20 9.16 -0.74 -6.10
CA ASP A 20 9.94 -0.29 -4.94
C ASP A 20 10.52 -1.49 -4.21
N ARG A 21 9.70 -2.44 -3.81
CA ARG A 21 10.11 -3.62 -3.06
C ARG A 21 9.64 -4.89 -3.74
N ILE A 22 10.55 -5.87 -3.89
CA ILE A 22 10.21 -7.18 -4.39
C ILE A 22 10.76 -8.24 -3.42
N VAL A 23 9.89 -9.13 -2.95
CA VAL A 23 10.25 -10.29 -2.13
C VAL A 23 9.86 -11.56 -2.87
N ILE A 24 10.83 -12.42 -3.12
CA ILE A 24 10.68 -13.63 -3.91
C ILE A 24 11.09 -14.84 -3.06
N TYR A 25 10.27 -15.89 -3.08
CA TYR A 25 10.67 -17.21 -2.58
C TYR A 25 11.21 -18.07 -3.71
N GLY A 26 12.34 -18.74 -3.44
CA GLY A 26 12.93 -19.71 -4.33
C GLY A 26 12.88 -21.12 -3.72
N TYR A 27 12.45 -22.10 -4.48
CA TYR A 27 12.44 -23.49 -4.07
C TYR A 27 12.73 -24.43 -5.24
N LEU A 28 13.29 -25.58 -4.92
CA LEU A 28 13.53 -26.62 -5.91
C LEU A 28 12.23 -27.38 -6.16
N SER A 29 11.73 -27.34 -7.39
CA SER A 29 10.47 -27.98 -7.78
C SER A 29 10.49 -29.50 -7.51
N GLY A 30 11.61 -30.15 -7.78
CA GLY A 30 11.83 -31.58 -7.52
C GLY A 30 11.94 -31.98 -6.04
N LEU A 31 11.93 -31.00 -5.09
CA LEU A 31 12.00 -31.23 -3.65
C LEU A 31 10.86 -30.53 -2.88
N SER A 32 9.81 -30.16 -3.60
CA SER A 32 8.70 -29.39 -3.03
C SER A 32 7.71 -30.24 -2.20
N ARG A 33 7.71 -31.57 -2.41
CA ARG A 33 6.81 -32.50 -1.73
C ARG A 33 7.60 -33.52 -0.88
N PRO A 34 7.05 -33.97 0.25
CA PRO A 34 7.71 -34.95 1.12
C PRO A 34 8.16 -36.21 0.39
N GLU A 35 7.32 -36.75 -0.51
CA GLU A 35 7.62 -37.97 -1.28
C GLU A 35 8.82 -37.78 -2.21
N GLN A 36 8.93 -36.60 -2.81
CA GLN A 36 10.07 -36.25 -3.67
C GLN A 36 11.37 -36.14 -2.86
N VAL A 37 11.28 -35.67 -1.61
CA VAL A 37 12.43 -35.61 -0.70
C VAL A 37 12.88 -37.02 -0.32
N VAL A 38 11.96 -37.93 0.01
CA VAL A 38 12.30 -39.37 0.24
C VAL A 38 12.93 -40.00 -0.98
N HIS A 39 12.32 -39.81 -2.15
CA HIS A 39 12.85 -40.30 -3.43
C HIS A 39 14.28 -39.79 -3.70
N PHE A 40 14.52 -38.50 -3.49
CA PHE A 40 15.85 -37.91 -3.66
C PHE A 40 16.90 -38.58 -2.76
N PHE A 41 16.62 -38.71 -1.46
CA PHE A 41 17.58 -39.28 -0.54
C PHE A 41 17.87 -40.75 -0.85
N ARG A 42 16.86 -41.54 -1.17
CA ARG A 42 17.03 -42.98 -1.46
C ARG A 42 17.67 -43.25 -2.82
N ASN A 43 17.13 -42.65 -3.87
CA ASN A 43 17.49 -43.02 -5.24
C ASN A 43 18.61 -42.16 -5.83
N VAL A 44 18.81 -40.94 -5.34
CA VAL A 44 19.84 -40.01 -5.82
C VAL A 44 21.04 -39.97 -4.89
N ALA A 45 20.79 -39.78 -3.58
CA ALA A 45 21.83 -39.68 -2.58
C ALA A 45 22.28 -41.06 -2.03
N GLY A 46 21.55 -42.16 -2.32
CA GLY A 46 21.92 -43.52 -1.95
C GLY A 46 21.74 -43.85 -0.47
N VAL A 47 20.82 -43.13 0.21
CA VAL A 47 20.56 -43.30 1.64
C VAL A 47 19.50 -44.38 1.84
N ALA A 48 19.81 -45.44 2.58
CA ALA A 48 18.89 -46.58 2.80
C ALA A 48 17.63 -46.13 3.59
N THR A 49 17.80 -45.38 4.67
CA THR A 49 16.71 -44.89 5.55
C THR A 49 16.76 -43.37 5.66
N VAL A 50 15.66 -42.71 5.35
CA VAL A 50 15.54 -41.24 5.47
C VAL A 50 15.00 -40.92 6.86
N ASP A 51 15.89 -40.77 7.82
CA ASP A 51 15.59 -40.47 9.21
C ASP A 51 15.89 -38.99 9.57
N LYS A 52 15.74 -38.69 10.86
CA LYS A 52 16.02 -37.36 11.40
C LYS A 52 17.51 -37.02 11.32
N GLU A 53 18.37 -38.00 11.49
CA GLU A 53 19.83 -37.89 11.49
C GLU A 53 20.32 -37.43 10.11
N VAL A 54 19.82 -38.04 9.04
CA VAL A 54 20.15 -37.68 7.64
C VAL A 54 19.76 -36.21 7.34
N LEU A 55 18.55 -35.79 7.77
CA LEU A 55 18.11 -34.39 7.58
C LEU A 55 18.95 -33.43 8.44
N SER A 56 19.29 -33.81 9.66
CA SER A 56 20.13 -33.03 10.57
C SER A 56 21.56 -32.89 10.06
N GLN A 57 22.14 -33.96 9.48
CA GLN A 57 23.47 -33.91 8.91
C GLN A 57 23.55 -32.91 7.75
N ARG A 58 22.59 -32.92 6.82
CA ARG A 58 22.52 -31.92 5.75
C ARG A 58 22.44 -30.49 6.28
N THR A 59 21.73 -30.29 7.39
CA THR A 59 21.64 -28.99 8.06
C THR A 59 22.99 -28.60 8.66
N ALA A 60 23.68 -29.52 9.36
CA ALA A 60 24.99 -29.29 9.94
C ALA A 60 26.06 -28.98 8.87
N ASP A 61 26.05 -29.73 7.77
CA ASP A 61 26.95 -29.51 6.64
C ASP A 61 26.80 -28.10 6.05
N TYR A 62 25.57 -27.63 5.85
CA TYR A 62 25.33 -26.30 5.36
C TYR A 62 25.76 -25.23 6.36
N GLN A 63 25.48 -25.41 7.65
CA GLN A 63 25.93 -24.49 8.70
C GLN A 63 27.46 -24.41 8.82
N ALA A 64 28.15 -25.55 8.69
CA ALA A 64 29.61 -25.61 8.65
C ALA A 64 30.17 -24.88 7.43
N TRP A 65 29.54 -25.08 6.26
CA TRP A 65 29.90 -24.38 5.06
C TRP A 65 29.74 -22.86 5.18
N VAL A 66 28.64 -22.36 5.76
CA VAL A 66 28.45 -20.90 5.97
C VAL A 66 29.55 -20.33 6.88
N LYS A 67 29.91 -21.04 7.96
CA LYS A 67 31.00 -20.61 8.86
C LYS A 67 32.34 -20.55 8.12
N ALA A 68 32.67 -21.58 7.31
CA ALA A 68 33.88 -21.62 6.50
C ALA A 68 33.90 -20.50 5.44
N PHE A 69 32.78 -20.29 4.74
CA PHE A 69 32.63 -19.20 3.77
C PHE A 69 32.90 -17.85 4.42
N ALA A 70 32.27 -17.56 5.57
CA ALA A 70 32.45 -16.30 6.27
C ALA A 70 33.90 -16.10 6.71
N ARG A 71 34.56 -17.14 7.23
CA ARG A 71 35.98 -17.08 7.62
C ARG A 71 36.89 -16.79 6.42
N ASN A 72 36.72 -17.50 5.32
CA ASN A 72 37.52 -17.35 4.12
C ASN A 72 37.40 -15.96 3.49
N HIS A 73 36.21 -15.33 3.60
CA HIS A 73 35.95 -14.01 3.07
C HIS A 73 36.05 -12.89 4.11
N ARG A 74 36.45 -13.21 5.35
CA ARG A 74 36.55 -12.26 6.50
C ARG A 74 35.26 -11.48 6.73
N LEU A 75 34.12 -12.19 6.70
CA LEU A 75 32.80 -11.62 6.88
C LEU A 75 32.31 -11.80 8.32
N PRO A 76 31.63 -10.82 8.92
CA PRO A 76 30.99 -10.99 10.21
C PRO A 76 29.75 -11.91 10.09
N ILE A 77 29.52 -12.71 11.14
CA ILE A 77 28.26 -13.43 11.36
C ILE A 77 27.73 -12.99 12.72
N GLU A 78 26.59 -12.29 12.70
CA GLU A 78 25.96 -11.80 13.94
C GLU A 78 24.58 -12.42 14.15
N TRP A 79 24.11 -12.44 15.40
CA TRP A 79 22.73 -12.78 15.70
C TRP A 79 21.82 -11.58 15.42
N ALA A 80 20.69 -11.83 14.74
CA ALA A 80 19.65 -10.85 14.58
C ALA A 80 18.80 -10.79 15.85
N GLU A 81 19.10 -9.87 16.74
CA GLU A 81 18.35 -9.66 17.95
C GLU A 81 16.99 -9.02 17.67
N LYS A 82 15.99 -9.36 18.50
CA LYS A 82 14.65 -8.81 18.39
C LYS A 82 14.65 -7.34 18.85
N GLY A 83 14.12 -6.44 18.04
CA GLY A 83 14.01 -5.01 18.37
C GLY A 83 15.22 -4.17 17.97
N VAL A 84 16.32 -4.77 17.54
CA VAL A 84 17.48 -4.04 17.04
C VAL A 84 17.30 -3.72 15.53
N ARG A 85 17.62 -2.50 15.13
CA ARG A 85 17.63 -2.10 13.72
C ARG A 85 18.83 -2.74 13.02
N LYS A 86 18.53 -3.73 12.17
CA LYS A 86 19.56 -4.47 11.42
C LYS A 86 20.37 -3.56 10.49
N GLU A 87 19.74 -2.51 9.98
CA GLU A 87 20.36 -1.53 9.10
C GLU A 87 21.58 -0.85 9.75
N ASP A 88 21.50 -0.53 11.03
CA ASP A 88 22.59 0.16 11.76
C ASP A 88 23.87 -0.69 11.80
N HIS A 89 23.73 -2.02 11.90
CA HIS A 89 24.85 -2.96 11.87
C HIS A 89 25.42 -3.15 10.45
N VAL A 90 24.56 -3.11 9.45
CA VAL A 90 24.90 -3.44 8.05
C VAL A 90 25.49 -2.22 7.31
N LEU A 91 24.99 -1.01 7.59
CA LEU A 91 25.37 0.22 6.89
C LEU A 91 26.89 0.50 6.85
N PRO A 92 27.68 0.31 7.93
CA PRO A 92 29.13 0.53 7.88
C PRO A 92 29.84 -0.40 6.89
N TRP A 93 29.41 -1.66 6.82
CA TRP A 93 29.95 -2.66 5.89
C TRP A 93 29.52 -2.39 4.45
N GLN A 94 28.28 -2.02 4.25
CA GLN A 94 27.76 -1.61 2.93
C GLN A 94 28.55 -0.42 2.38
N ARG A 95 28.77 0.63 3.20
CA ARG A 95 29.57 1.83 2.82
C ARG A 95 30.99 1.45 2.43
N ARG A 96 31.62 0.50 3.14
CA ARG A 96 32.95 -0.01 2.81
C ARG A 96 32.97 -0.70 1.43
N MET A 97 31.95 -1.52 1.13
CA MET A 97 31.82 -2.16 -0.19
C MET A 97 31.61 -1.14 -1.31
N VAL A 98 30.74 -0.15 -1.10
CA VAL A 98 30.50 0.93 -2.07
C VAL A 98 31.79 1.68 -2.38
N ARG A 99 32.55 2.09 -1.35
CA ARG A 99 33.83 2.82 -1.52
C ARG A 99 34.87 2.03 -2.32
N ARG A 100 34.86 0.70 -2.23
CA ARG A 100 35.77 -0.18 -2.96
C ARG A 100 35.26 -0.58 -4.34
N CYS A 101 34.08 -0.09 -4.75
CA CYS A 101 33.37 -0.53 -5.95
C CYS A 101 33.24 -2.06 -6.06
N ALA A 102 33.24 -2.76 -4.91
CA ALA A 102 33.25 -4.22 -4.87
C ALA A 102 31.83 -4.80 -4.88
N ASN A 103 31.64 -5.92 -5.56
CA ASN A 103 30.44 -6.73 -5.53
C ASN A 103 30.68 -7.97 -4.66
N GLY A 104 29.64 -8.47 -4.01
CA GLY A 104 29.74 -9.66 -3.16
C GLY A 104 28.97 -9.55 -1.87
N VAL A 105 29.15 -10.55 -1.01
CA VAL A 105 28.59 -10.55 0.35
C VAL A 105 29.42 -9.67 1.25
N TYR A 106 28.77 -8.85 2.06
CA TYR A 106 29.48 -7.96 2.99
C TYR A 106 29.07 -8.15 4.45
N PHE A 107 27.94 -8.85 4.71
CA PHE A 107 27.47 -9.11 6.06
C PHE A 107 26.58 -10.35 6.10
N ILE A 108 26.57 -11.07 7.23
CA ILE A 108 25.72 -12.24 7.44
C ILE A 108 25.04 -12.10 8.81
N PHE A 109 23.70 -12.10 8.81
CA PHE A 109 22.93 -12.36 10.03
C PHE A 109 22.50 -13.81 10.11
N LYS A 110 22.39 -14.33 11.33
CA LYS A 110 21.71 -15.60 11.64
C LYS A 110 20.56 -15.34 12.61
N SER A 111 19.46 -16.06 12.44
CA SER A 111 18.26 -15.91 13.26
C SER A 111 17.59 -17.26 13.46
N MET A 112 16.99 -17.47 14.64
CA MET A 112 16.14 -18.63 14.91
C MET A 112 14.70 -18.28 14.54
N GLU A 113 14.21 -18.83 13.44
CA GLU A 113 12.87 -18.54 12.93
C GLU A 113 12.08 -19.80 12.68
N GLN A 114 10.74 -19.65 12.72
CA GLN A 114 9.84 -20.72 12.38
C GLN A 114 9.81 -20.94 10.87
N GLY A 115 10.07 -22.15 10.42
CA GLY A 115 10.05 -22.54 9.02
C GLY A 115 9.45 -23.92 8.78
N ALA A 116 9.27 -24.26 7.50
CA ALA A 116 8.79 -25.57 7.10
C ALA A 116 9.91 -26.63 7.32
N THR A 117 9.55 -27.72 7.97
CA THR A 117 10.40 -28.87 8.25
C THR A 117 9.62 -30.16 8.00
N PHE A 118 10.25 -31.30 8.23
CA PHE A 118 9.60 -32.59 8.16
C PHE A 118 9.72 -33.33 9.50
N ARG A 119 8.63 -33.98 9.88
CA ARG A 119 8.62 -35.00 10.92
C ARG A 119 8.75 -36.37 10.25
N VAL A 120 9.71 -37.16 10.67
CA VAL A 120 9.88 -38.53 10.21
C VAL A 120 8.92 -39.43 10.96
N THR A 121 8.16 -40.24 10.26
CA THR A 121 7.22 -41.21 10.84
C THR A 121 7.38 -42.57 10.19
N VAL A 122 7.17 -43.63 10.97
CA VAL A 122 7.08 -44.99 10.45
C VAL A 122 5.69 -45.19 9.86
N PRO A 123 5.55 -45.85 8.71
CA PRO A 123 4.23 -46.18 8.15
C PRO A 123 3.38 -46.98 9.14
N LYS A 124 2.09 -46.66 9.21
CA LYS A 124 1.15 -47.35 10.09
C LYS A 124 0.95 -48.83 9.71
N TYR A 125 1.10 -49.14 8.43
CA TYR A 125 1.05 -50.51 7.92
C TYR A 125 2.46 -50.94 7.48
N PRO A 126 2.87 -52.20 7.73
CA PRO A 126 4.21 -52.68 7.33
C PRO A 126 4.41 -52.49 5.83
N SER A 127 5.43 -51.73 5.48
CA SER A 127 5.92 -51.69 4.09
C SER A 127 6.73 -52.94 3.82
N LYS A 128 6.72 -53.44 2.55
CA LYS A 128 7.66 -54.48 2.09
C LYS A 128 9.14 -54.10 2.31
N ASP A 129 9.39 -52.82 2.47
CA ASP A 129 10.69 -52.24 2.79
C ASP A 129 10.68 -51.69 4.23
N ALA A 130 11.36 -52.41 5.13
CA ALA A 130 11.49 -52.05 6.54
C ALA A 130 12.18 -50.69 6.76
N ASN A 131 12.95 -50.20 5.78
CA ASN A 131 13.68 -48.93 5.81
C ASN A 131 12.83 -47.74 5.34
N TYR A 132 11.63 -48.01 4.83
CA TYR A 132 10.77 -46.94 4.33
C TYR A 132 10.25 -46.04 5.48
N ARG A 133 10.43 -44.73 5.32
CA ARG A 133 9.92 -43.70 6.24
C ARG A 133 9.04 -42.71 5.50
N ILE A 134 8.08 -42.15 6.21
CA ILE A 134 7.19 -41.10 5.68
C ILE A 134 7.64 -39.77 6.29
N LEU A 135 7.78 -38.77 5.45
CA LEU A 135 8.01 -37.39 5.86
C LEU A 135 6.66 -36.66 5.93
N ALA A 136 6.26 -36.23 7.12
CA ALA A 136 5.08 -35.40 7.30
C ALA A 136 5.48 -33.92 7.42
N PRO A 137 4.82 -32.99 6.70
CA PRO A 137 5.09 -31.56 6.85
C PRO A 137 4.87 -31.09 8.29
N GLN A 138 5.79 -30.30 8.78
CA GLN A 138 5.74 -29.73 10.14
C GLN A 138 6.35 -28.33 10.11
N ARG A 139 6.09 -27.53 11.14
CA ARG A 139 6.78 -26.26 11.37
C ARG A 139 7.60 -26.35 12.65
N SER A 140 8.85 -25.95 12.57
CA SER A 140 9.75 -25.91 13.72
C SER A 140 10.67 -24.70 13.66
N ARG A 141 11.36 -24.41 14.78
CA ARG A 141 12.34 -23.33 14.85
C ARG A 141 13.71 -23.89 14.52
N PHE A 142 14.40 -23.21 13.57
CA PHE A 142 15.78 -23.55 13.19
C PHE A 142 16.47 -22.31 12.64
N THR A 143 17.80 -22.41 12.43
CA THR A 143 18.62 -21.28 11.99
C THR A 143 18.32 -20.89 10.56
N HIS A 144 18.15 -19.61 10.33
CA HIS A 144 18.14 -18.98 9.01
C HIS A 144 19.35 -18.06 8.89
N TYR A 145 19.95 -18.00 7.69
CA TYR A 145 21.05 -17.09 7.37
C TYR A 145 20.57 -16.01 6.41
N TYR A 146 20.93 -14.77 6.69
CA TYR A 146 20.65 -13.61 5.86
C TYR A 146 21.96 -13.08 5.32
N PHE A 147 22.18 -13.26 4.03
CA PHE A 147 23.34 -12.74 3.32
C PHE A 147 23.01 -11.37 2.76
N TYR A 148 23.71 -10.34 3.21
CA TYR A 148 23.63 -9.00 2.68
C TYR A 148 24.66 -8.87 1.55
N ILE A 149 24.15 -8.58 0.36
CA ILE A 149 24.88 -8.68 -0.89
C ILE A 149 24.84 -7.35 -1.60
N ARG A 150 25.94 -6.92 -2.18
CA ARG A 150 25.97 -5.90 -3.23
C ARG A 150 26.07 -6.61 -4.57
N ASP A 151 25.03 -6.53 -5.35
CA ASP A 151 24.95 -7.10 -6.70
C ASP A 151 25.22 -6.01 -7.75
N GLU A 152 25.95 -6.34 -8.79
CA GLU A 152 26.31 -5.41 -9.85
C GLU A 152 25.15 -4.95 -10.72
N VAL A 153 24.05 -5.72 -10.75
CA VAL A 153 22.86 -5.44 -11.59
C VAL A 153 21.71 -4.93 -10.76
N LEU A 154 21.33 -5.67 -9.69
CA LEU A 154 20.17 -5.33 -8.86
C LEU A 154 20.51 -4.37 -7.70
N GLY A 155 21.80 -4.10 -7.47
CA GLY A 155 22.24 -3.32 -6.31
C GLY A 155 22.18 -4.12 -5.00
N PRO A 156 21.76 -3.56 -3.87
CA PRO A 156 21.64 -4.30 -2.62
C PRO A 156 20.57 -5.39 -2.67
N ILE A 157 20.97 -6.62 -2.33
CA ILE A 157 20.08 -7.78 -2.19
C ILE A 157 20.25 -8.36 -0.78
N VAL A 158 19.17 -8.80 -0.18
CA VAL A 158 19.21 -9.67 0.99
C VAL A 158 18.71 -11.04 0.58
N MET A 159 19.59 -12.04 0.64
CA MET A 159 19.25 -13.44 0.41
C MET A 159 19.13 -14.17 1.75
N ARG A 160 17.94 -14.68 2.06
CA ARG A 160 17.70 -15.53 3.22
C ARG A 160 17.72 -16.99 2.79
N VAL A 161 18.43 -17.81 3.53
CA VAL A 161 18.49 -19.26 3.31
C VAL A 161 18.09 -19.98 4.59
N ALA A 162 17.10 -20.84 4.49
CA ALA A 162 16.71 -21.77 5.53
C ALA A 162 17.79 -22.87 5.66
N SER A 163 18.36 -23.11 6.85
CA SER A 163 19.41 -24.12 7.00
C SER A 163 18.89 -25.56 7.02
N PHE A 164 17.57 -25.75 7.08
CA PHE A 164 16.94 -27.07 7.03
C PHE A 164 16.61 -27.48 5.59
N PHE A 165 16.83 -28.76 5.27
CA PHE A 165 16.52 -29.32 3.94
C PHE A 165 15.01 -29.21 3.63
N PRO A 166 14.55 -28.80 2.44
CA PRO A 166 15.27 -28.60 1.16
C PRO A 166 15.85 -27.18 0.96
N PHE A 167 16.19 -26.46 2.02
CA PHE A 167 16.88 -25.16 1.97
C PHE A 167 16.12 -24.09 1.19
N GLN A 168 14.91 -23.81 1.62
CA GLN A 168 14.10 -22.74 1.04
C GLN A 168 14.85 -21.40 1.09
N THR A 169 14.83 -20.68 -0.03
CA THR A 169 15.45 -19.35 -0.14
C THR A 169 14.39 -18.27 -0.25
N SER A 170 14.73 -17.07 0.20
CA SER A 170 13.98 -15.87 -0.15
C SER A 170 14.93 -14.71 -0.43
N TYR A 171 14.48 -13.81 -1.28
CA TYR A 171 15.27 -12.68 -1.77
C TYR A 171 14.47 -11.42 -1.61
N TYR A 172 15.14 -10.38 -1.16
CA TYR A 172 14.61 -9.04 -1.07
C TYR A 172 15.55 -8.10 -1.83
N PHE A 173 15.00 -7.26 -2.70
CA PHE A 173 15.71 -6.18 -3.38
C PHE A 173 14.77 -5.03 -3.73
N ASN A 174 15.35 -3.89 -4.13
CA ASN A 174 14.62 -2.67 -4.43
C ASN A 174 14.82 -2.28 -5.90
N GLY A 175 13.72 -1.97 -6.59
CA GLY A 175 13.78 -1.58 -8.00
C GLY A 175 14.49 -0.25 -8.25
N HIS A 176 14.45 0.70 -7.32
CA HIS A 176 15.21 1.95 -7.43
C HIS A 176 16.73 1.70 -7.47
N SER A 177 17.20 0.68 -6.75
CA SER A 177 18.62 0.31 -6.80
C SER A 177 19.02 -0.27 -8.15
N PHE A 178 18.15 -1.03 -8.79
CA PHE A 178 18.34 -1.48 -10.16
C PHE A 178 18.44 -0.31 -11.14
N ILE A 179 17.49 0.64 -11.05
CA ILE A 179 17.48 1.84 -11.89
C ILE A 179 18.78 2.65 -11.69
N GLU A 180 19.23 2.81 -10.45
CA GLU A 180 20.49 3.47 -10.13
C GLU A 180 21.69 2.83 -10.85
N GLN A 181 21.76 1.48 -10.87
CA GLN A 181 22.81 0.78 -11.61
C GLN A 181 22.72 1.01 -13.12
N GLU A 182 21.52 1.02 -13.68
CA GLU A 182 21.28 1.24 -15.10
C GLU A 182 21.65 2.66 -15.55
N LEU A 183 21.23 3.68 -14.80
CA LEU A 183 21.57 5.08 -15.07
C LEU A 183 23.07 5.33 -14.93
N THR A 184 23.71 4.74 -13.90
CA THR A 184 25.16 4.83 -13.71
C THR A 184 25.92 4.23 -14.88
N ARG A 185 25.52 3.06 -15.39
CA ARG A 185 26.13 2.45 -16.59
C ARG A 185 25.93 3.30 -17.84
N ALA A 186 24.77 3.93 -17.97
CA ALA A 186 24.47 4.82 -19.09
C ALA A 186 25.11 6.22 -18.94
N GLN A 187 25.84 6.48 -17.85
CA GLN A 187 26.45 7.78 -17.54
C GLN A 187 25.46 8.95 -17.49
N ILE A 188 24.20 8.67 -17.10
CA ILE A 188 23.15 9.68 -16.95
C ILE A 188 23.24 10.22 -15.52
N GLY A 189 23.34 11.54 -15.38
CA GLY A 189 23.38 12.22 -14.09
C GLY A 189 22.03 12.16 -13.38
N PHE A 190 22.08 11.93 -12.06
CA PHE A 190 20.89 11.91 -11.21
C PHE A 190 21.23 12.31 -9.78
N ARG A 191 20.19 12.76 -9.06
CA ARG A 191 20.23 12.94 -7.61
C ARG A 191 19.17 12.07 -6.97
N LYS A 192 19.61 11.12 -6.14
CA LYS A 192 18.74 10.16 -5.44
C LYS A 192 18.83 10.39 -3.93
N THR A 193 17.73 10.18 -3.24
CA THR A 193 17.68 10.12 -1.78
C THR A 193 16.90 8.87 -1.38
N ASP A 194 17.51 8.00 -0.56
CA ASP A 194 16.93 6.73 -0.15
C ASP A 194 16.37 5.94 -1.38
N ASN A 195 15.07 5.74 -1.48
CA ASN A 195 14.40 5.07 -2.58
C ASN A 195 13.62 6.05 -3.49
N ALA A 196 14.18 7.22 -3.82
CA ALA A 196 13.57 8.16 -4.75
C ALA A 196 14.59 8.97 -5.55
N PHE A 197 14.33 9.15 -6.84
CA PHE A 197 15.06 10.07 -7.70
C PHE A 197 14.44 11.46 -7.59
N LEU A 198 15.23 12.43 -7.16
CA LEU A 198 14.80 13.83 -6.99
C LEU A 198 15.15 14.72 -8.18
N ALA A 199 16.14 14.33 -8.95
CA ALA A 199 16.53 14.95 -10.21
C ALA A 199 17.16 13.89 -11.10
N VAL A 200 17.04 14.06 -12.39
CA VAL A 200 17.64 13.22 -13.43
C VAL A 200 17.80 14.06 -14.68
N ASP A 201 18.91 13.89 -15.40
CA ASP A 201 19.19 14.66 -16.63
C ASP A 201 18.27 14.22 -17.78
N ASP A 202 17.85 12.95 -17.79
CA ASP A 202 16.92 12.38 -18.78
C ASP A 202 15.82 11.54 -18.09
N VAL A 203 14.61 12.12 -18.06
CA VAL A 203 13.41 11.48 -17.46
C VAL A 203 12.95 10.28 -18.28
N ALA A 204 13.10 10.31 -19.59
CA ALA A 204 12.71 9.19 -20.45
C ALA A 204 13.64 7.98 -20.21
N ALA A 205 14.92 8.23 -20.09
CA ALA A 205 15.89 7.19 -19.74
C ALA A 205 15.66 6.62 -18.33
N LEU A 206 15.26 7.44 -17.36
CA LEU A 206 14.86 6.98 -16.02
C LEU A 206 13.70 5.98 -16.11
N GLN A 207 12.63 6.31 -16.84
CA GLN A 207 11.48 5.42 -16.99
C GLN A 207 11.85 4.17 -17.78
N ALA A 208 12.61 4.31 -18.86
CA ALA A 208 13.10 3.18 -19.65
C ALA A 208 13.97 2.21 -18.81
N ALA A 209 14.80 2.75 -17.91
CA ALA A 209 15.57 1.94 -16.96
C ALA A 209 14.64 1.17 -15.99
N ALA A 210 13.59 1.82 -15.47
CA ALA A 210 12.60 1.17 -14.61
C ALA A 210 11.88 0.01 -15.31
N ASP A 211 11.54 0.19 -16.58
CA ASP A 211 10.80 -0.78 -17.38
C ASP A 211 11.66 -1.98 -17.84
N ARG A 212 12.99 -1.85 -17.86
CA ARG A 212 13.91 -2.94 -18.18
C ARG A 212 14.02 -4.04 -17.13
N LEU A 213 13.57 -3.82 -15.90
CA LEU A 213 13.61 -4.85 -14.86
C LEU A 213 12.68 -6.02 -15.23
N SER A 214 13.22 -7.08 -15.80
CA SER A 214 12.49 -8.23 -16.34
C SER A 214 12.64 -9.49 -15.49
N PRO A 215 11.75 -10.50 -15.67
CA PRO A 215 11.89 -11.80 -15.03
C PRO A 215 13.24 -12.48 -15.30
N GLU A 216 13.76 -12.35 -16.51
CA GLU A 216 15.02 -12.98 -16.94
C GLU A 216 16.22 -12.38 -16.20
N ILE A 217 16.28 -11.05 -16.11
CA ILE A 217 17.33 -10.34 -15.36
C ILE A 217 17.32 -10.79 -13.90
N ILE A 218 16.13 -10.76 -13.27
CA ILE A 218 15.98 -11.18 -11.88
C ILE A 218 16.41 -12.63 -11.71
N ARG A 219 15.87 -13.56 -12.51
CA ARG A 219 16.18 -15.00 -12.45
C ARG A 219 17.67 -15.24 -12.55
N LYS A 220 18.35 -14.65 -13.53
CA LYS A 220 19.79 -14.80 -13.74
C LYS A 220 20.60 -14.40 -12.50
N ARG A 221 20.23 -13.30 -11.84
CA ARG A 221 20.94 -12.83 -10.62
C ARG A 221 20.61 -13.70 -9.40
N LEU A 222 19.35 -14.11 -9.23
CA LEU A 222 18.96 -15.01 -8.14
C LEU A 222 19.61 -16.39 -8.28
N ASP A 223 19.68 -16.95 -9.47
CA ASP A 223 20.36 -18.23 -9.74
C ASP A 223 21.86 -18.14 -9.46
N TYR A 224 22.51 -17.05 -9.88
CA TYR A 224 23.91 -16.78 -9.60
C TYR A 224 24.21 -16.80 -8.09
N TRP A 225 23.47 -16.00 -7.30
CA TRP A 225 23.68 -15.94 -5.85
C TRP A 225 23.29 -17.24 -5.14
N THR A 226 22.30 -17.95 -5.65
CA THR A 226 21.92 -19.24 -5.08
C THR A 226 22.99 -20.31 -5.34
N LEU A 227 23.65 -20.26 -6.49
CA LEU A 227 24.76 -21.15 -6.77
C LEU A 227 25.95 -20.91 -5.83
N ILE A 228 26.22 -19.65 -5.51
CA ILE A 228 27.32 -19.25 -4.61
C ILE A 228 26.99 -19.53 -3.15
N LEU A 229 25.80 -19.11 -2.67
CA LEU A 229 25.47 -19.05 -1.25
C LEU A 229 24.51 -20.15 -0.78
N GLY A 230 23.84 -20.81 -1.71
CA GLY A 230 22.94 -21.90 -1.39
C GLY A 230 23.67 -23.19 -1.03
N PRO A 231 22.90 -24.21 -0.62
CA PRO A 231 23.44 -25.52 -0.27
C PRO A 231 24.15 -26.14 -1.46
N LYS A 232 25.20 -26.89 -1.16
CA LYS A 232 26.00 -27.59 -2.18
C LYS A 232 25.42 -28.99 -2.44
N PHE A 233 25.14 -29.24 -3.69
CA PHE A 233 24.75 -30.55 -4.19
C PHE A 233 25.91 -31.15 -5.00
N SER A 234 26.14 -32.46 -4.90
CA SER A 234 27.12 -33.19 -5.72
C SER A 234 26.77 -33.11 -7.20
N LEU A 235 27.72 -33.40 -8.09
CA LEU A 235 27.46 -33.41 -9.53
C LEU A 235 26.35 -34.41 -9.90
N LYS A 236 26.30 -35.58 -9.25
CA LYS A 236 25.26 -36.60 -9.44
C LYS A 236 23.88 -36.02 -9.03
N GLU A 237 23.78 -35.41 -7.85
CA GLU A 237 22.54 -34.80 -7.35
C GLU A 237 22.05 -33.67 -8.27
N ARG A 238 22.95 -32.81 -8.76
CA ARG A 238 22.61 -31.72 -9.70
C ARG A 238 22.05 -32.23 -11.02
N ARG A 239 22.67 -33.28 -11.60
CA ARG A 239 22.22 -33.88 -12.87
C ARG A 239 20.83 -34.49 -12.74
N GLN A 240 20.54 -35.20 -11.65
CA GLN A 240 19.28 -35.90 -11.44
C GLN A 240 18.14 -35.00 -10.93
N LEU A 241 18.43 -33.96 -10.16
CA LEU A 241 17.41 -33.02 -9.70
C LEU A 241 16.94 -32.07 -10.80
N ASN A 242 17.60 -31.98 -11.94
CA ASN A 242 17.38 -30.92 -12.92
C ASN A 242 17.10 -29.62 -12.16
N LEU A 243 18.14 -29.01 -11.57
CA LEU A 243 18.03 -27.96 -10.52
C LEU A 243 17.26 -26.69 -10.96
N SER A 244 16.12 -26.88 -11.63
CA SER A 244 15.21 -25.79 -11.94
C SER A 244 14.57 -25.27 -10.65
N ARG A 245 14.85 -24.02 -10.33
CA ARG A 245 14.20 -23.34 -9.23
C ARG A 245 12.96 -22.65 -9.73
N PHE A 246 11.92 -22.78 -8.95
CA PHE A 246 10.72 -21.99 -9.11
C PHE A 246 10.85 -20.75 -8.21
N TYR A 247 10.63 -19.59 -8.80
CA TYR A 247 10.60 -18.31 -8.09
C TYR A 247 9.17 -17.79 -8.00
N ALA A 248 8.71 -17.55 -6.78
CA ALA A 248 7.36 -17.05 -6.49
C ALA A 248 7.43 -15.70 -5.79
N ILE A 249 6.75 -14.71 -6.33
CA ILE A 249 6.60 -13.39 -5.72
C ILE A 249 5.69 -13.53 -4.50
N SER A 250 6.20 -13.19 -3.32
CA SER A 250 5.46 -13.25 -2.05
C SER A 250 4.96 -11.90 -1.57
N GLN A 251 5.73 -10.84 -1.86
CA GLN A 251 5.36 -9.46 -1.60
C GLN A 251 5.93 -8.58 -2.71
N ILE A 252 5.15 -7.60 -3.10
CA ILE A 252 5.58 -6.64 -4.11
C ILE A 252 5.00 -5.26 -3.81
N GLU A 253 5.82 -4.23 -3.97
CA GLU A 253 5.44 -2.84 -3.85
C GLU A 253 5.76 -2.13 -5.17
N TYR A 254 4.80 -1.36 -5.66
CA TYR A 254 4.92 -0.59 -6.89
C TYR A 254 4.55 0.85 -6.62
N CYS A 255 5.41 1.78 -6.96
CA CYS A 255 5.22 3.18 -6.67
C CYS A 255 5.12 4.05 -7.93
N ARG A 256 4.33 5.10 -7.80
CA ARG A 256 4.27 6.23 -8.71
C ARG A 256 4.70 7.47 -7.93
N ASN A 257 5.73 8.14 -8.41
CA ASN A 257 6.37 9.27 -7.76
C ASN A 257 6.10 10.54 -8.54
N PHE A 258 5.52 11.52 -7.87
CA PHE A 258 5.29 12.87 -8.40
C PHE A 258 6.34 13.80 -7.79
N ILE A 259 7.34 14.18 -8.57
CA ILE A 259 8.42 15.05 -8.13
C ILE A 259 8.04 16.49 -8.44
N PHE A 260 8.07 17.35 -7.43
CA PHE A 260 7.62 18.74 -7.55
C PHE A 260 8.80 19.70 -7.73
N LYS A 261 8.57 20.79 -8.45
CA LYS A 261 9.55 21.87 -8.63
C LYS A 261 9.79 22.65 -7.35
N ARG A 262 8.80 22.74 -6.44
CA ARG A 262 8.85 23.49 -5.17
C ARG A 262 8.17 22.72 -4.04
N HIS A 263 8.61 22.93 -2.80
CA HIS A 263 8.13 22.21 -1.61
C HIS A 263 6.72 22.61 -1.16
N PHE A 264 6.40 23.90 -1.21
CA PHE A 264 5.18 24.43 -0.59
C PHE A 264 3.86 23.87 -1.14
N PRO A 265 3.69 23.64 -2.47
CA PRO A 265 2.46 23.09 -3.00
C PRO A 265 2.16 21.65 -2.56
N ILE A 266 3.21 20.85 -2.27
CA ILE A 266 3.09 19.42 -1.99
C ILE A 266 2.30 19.18 -0.72
N HIS A 267 2.69 19.84 0.36
CA HIS A 267 2.06 19.66 1.69
C HIS A 267 0.58 19.98 1.64
N LYS A 268 0.22 21.14 1.10
CA LYS A 268 -1.19 21.53 0.94
C LYS A 268 -1.99 20.58 0.06
N LEU A 269 -1.39 20.11 -1.03
CA LEU A 269 -2.03 19.16 -1.94
C LEU A 269 -2.22 17.80 -1.27
N PHE A 270 -1.25 17.35 -0.50
CA PHE A 270 -1.32 16.10 0.26
C PHE A 270 -2.35 16.19 1.39
N GLU A 271 -2.35 17.23 2.22
CA GLU A 271 -3.34 17.43 3.28
C GLU A 271 -4.75 17.44 2.69
N ARG A 272 -4.98 18.21 1.62
CA ARG A 272 -6.27 18.24 0.93
C ARG A 272 -6.64 16.89 0.33
N SER A 273 -5.69 16.16 -0.24
CA SER A 273 -5.90 14.82 -0.75
C SER A 273 -6.31 13.84 0.35
N CYS A 274 -5.67 13.89 1.52
CA CYS A 274 -6.03 13.08 2.67
C CYS A 274 -7.44 13.41 3.19
N GLU A 275 -7.73 14.68 3.37
CA GLU A 275 -9.02 15.15 3.87
C GLU A 275 -10.18 14.71 2.94
N LEU A 276 -10.04 14.97 1.64
CA LEU A 276 -11.04 14.59 0.66
C LEU A 276 -11.11 13.07 0.44
N GLY A 277 -9.96 12.40 0.51
CA GLY A 277 -9.86 10.96 0.33
C GLY A 277 -10.63 10.18 1.38
N LEU A 278 -10.63 10.61 2.64
CA LEU A 278 -11.42 9.99 3.70
C LEU A 278 -12.93 9.98 3.39
N TRP A 279 -13.43 11.00 2.73
CA TRP A 279 -14.85 11.17 2.43
C TRP A 279 -15.27 10.58 1.09
N ARG A 280 -14.41 10.69 0.08
CA ARG A 280 -14.74 10.33 -1.31
C ARG A 280 -14.34 8.92 -1.70
N LEU A 281 -13.37 8.32 -1.02
CA LEU A 281 -12.91 6.97 -1.32
C LEU A 281 -13.79 5.94 -0.63
N THR A 282 -14.98 5.73 -1.18
CA THR A 282 -15.93 4.70 -0.71
C THR A 282 -15.41 3.29 -1.00
N GLY A 283 -15.94 2.28 -0.31
CA GLY A 283 -15.57 0.87 -0.55
C GLY A 283 -15.77 0.43 -2.00
N ASP A 284 -16.84 0.89 -2.65
CA ASP A 284 -17.09 0.63 -4.07
C ASP A 284 -16.04 1.28 -4.96
N LYS A 285 -15.62 2.50 -4.63
CA LYS A 285 -14.57 3.23 -5.36
C LYS A 285 -13.20 2.61 -5.18
N VAL A 286 -12.90 2.11 -3.98
CA VAL A 286 -11.69 1.29 -3.75
C VAL A 286 -11.71 0.07 -4.68
N ALA A 287 -12.79 -0.68 -4.72
CA ALA A 287 -12.91 -1.84 -5.60
C ALA A 287 -12.76 -1.47 -7.10
N GLU A 288 -13.35 -0.35 -7.54
CA GLU A 288 -13.21 0.18 -8.91
C GLU A 288 -11.75 0.52 -9.24
N ILE A 289 -11.03 1.22 -8.34
CA ILE A 289 -9.61 1.55 -8.50
C ILE A 289 -8.78 0.29 -8.66
N PHE A 290 -9.01 -0.72 -7.80
CA PHE A 290 -8.35 -2.01 -7.90
C PHE A 290 -8.81 -2.85 -9.11
N GLY A 291 -9.86 -2.41 -9.82
CA GLY A 291 -10.39 -3.05 -11.01
C GLY A 291 -11.05 -4.39 -10.73
N VAL A 292 -11.74 -4.48 -9.60
CA VAL A 292 -12.44 -5.69 -9.16
C VAL A 292 -13.92 -5.39 -9.00
N ARG A 293 -14.76 -6.27 -9.54
CA ARG A 293 -16.21 -6.15 -9.38
C ARG A 293 -16.64 -6.53 -7.97
N VAL A 294 -17.40 -5.64 -7.33
CA VAL A 294 -17.98 -5.90 -6.01
C VAL A 294 -19.06 -6.96 -6.12
N HIS A 295 -19.01 -7.98 -5.27
CA HIS A 295 -20.01 -9.03 -5.19
C HIS A 295 -20.30 -9.44 -3.73
N ARG A 296 -21.45 -10.11 -3.48
CA ARG A 296 -21.93 -10.44 -2.13
C ARG A 296 -20.98 -11.27 -1.27
N ARG A 297 -20.12 -12.11 -1.89
CA ARG A 297 -19.17 -12.99 -1.20
C ARG A 297 -17.78 -12.37 -1.05
N MET A 298 -17.64 -11.08 -1.30
CA MET A 298 -16.36 -10.40 -1.18
C MET A 298 -15.93 -10.37 0.29
N GLN A 299 -14.83 -11.05 0.56
CA GLN A 299 -14.19 -11.08 1.87
C GLN A 299 -12.93 -10.23 1.84
N GLY A 300 -12.49 -9.81 3.01
CA GLY A 300 -11.28 -9.02 3.17
C GLY A 300 -11.56 -7.58 3.58
N LYS A 301 -10.49 -6.82 3.75
CA LYS A 301 -10.54 -5.47 4.28
C LYS A 301 -10.72 -4.46 3.15
N LEU A 302 -11.79 -3.70 3.24
CA LEU A 302 -12.06 -2.51 2.44
C LEU A 302 -12.22 -1.35 3.42
N ALA A 303 -11.20 -0.53 3.56
CA ALA A 303 -11.22 0.58 4.49
C ALA A 303 -10.24 1.68 4.03
N THR A 304 -10.50 2.89 4.48
CA THR A 304 -9.56 4.01 4.37
C THR A 304 -9.19 4.49 5.76
N LEU A 305 -7.92 4.85 5.94
CA LEU A 305 -7.46 5.42 7.21
C LEU A 305 -6.25 6.32 6.97
N ILE A 306 -6.00 7.21 7.93
CA ILE A 306 -4.78 7.99 8.03
C ILE A 306 -4.00 7.48 9.23
N ASP A 307 -2.78 7.01 8.97
CA ASP A 307 -1.84 6.59 10.00
C ASP A 307 -0.77 7.68 10.23
N ARG A 308 -0.33 7.80 11.47
CA ARG A 308 0.95 8.43 11.76
C ARG A 308 2.05 7.39 11.67
N VAL A 309 3.06 7.64 10.84
CA VAL A 309 4.30 6.85 10.83
C VAL A 309 5.40 7.54 11.64
N GLU A 310 6.49 6.84 11.86
CA GLU A 310 7.72 7.40 12.45
C GLU A 310 8.08 8.74 11.81
N HIS A 311 8.51 9.70 12.62
CA HIS A 311 8.83 11.08 12.25
C HIS A 311 7.63 12.02 11.99
N GLY A 312 6.42 11.64 12.42
CA GLY A 312 5.25 12.54 12.40
C GLY A 312 4.57 12.72 11.04
N HIS A 313 4.99 11.99 10.01
CA HIS A 313 4.34 12.04 8.70
C HIS A 313 3.04 11.25 8.70
N HIS A 314 2.03 11.80 8.02
CA HIS A 314 0.77 11.09 7.79
C HIS A 314 0.88 10.18 6.57
N VAL A 315 0.25 9.01 6.65
CA VAL A 315 0.09 8.11 5.52
C VAL A 315 -1.39 7.82 5.32
N PHE A 316 -1.90 8.20 4.18
CA PHE A 316 -3.24 7.81 3.77
C PHE A 316 -3.20 6.40 3.19
N ARG A 317 -4.09 5.50 3.65
CA ARG A 317 -4.17 4.11 3.18
C ARG A 317 -5.58 3.76 2.73
N ALA A 318 -5.67 3.06 1.59
CA ALA A 318 -6.87 2.42 1.11
C ALA A 318 -6.65 0.92 1.01
N TYR A 319 -7.34 0.14 1.82
CA TYR A 319 -7.19 -1.31 1.91
C TYR A 319 -8.10 -2.05 0.95
N PHE A 320 -7.56 -3.10 0.35
CA PHE A 320 -8.28 -4.05 -0.47
C PHE A 320 -7.77 -5.47 -0.21
N LYS A 321 -8.52 -6.29 0.52
CA LYS A 321 -8.12 -7.66 0.92
C LYS A 321 -6.72 -7.69 1.57
N HIS A 322 -5.74 -8.34 0.94
CA HIS A 322 -4.35 -8.44 1.40
C HIS A 322 -3.43 -7.40 0.74
N ALA A 323 -4.02 -6.42 0.05
CA ALA A 323 -3.31 -5.31 -0.56
C ALA A 323 -3.78 -3.97 -0.01
N PHE A 324 -2.99 -2.94 -0.18
CA PHE A 324 -3.38 -1.57 0.11
C PHE A 324 -2.61 -0.58 -0.76
N LEU A 325 -3.30 0.49 -1.11
CA LEU A 325 -2.69 1.70 -1.63
C LEU A 325 -2.31 2.59 -0.45
N LYS A 326 -1.11 3.12 -0.45
CA LYS A 326 -0.70 4.17 0.47
C LYS A 326 -0.27 5.41 -0.30
N GLN A 327 -0.63 6.57 0.23
CA GLN A 327 -0.14 7.85 -0.24
C GLN A 327 0.54 8.56 0.90
N TYR A 328 1.69 9.13 0.62
CA TYR A 328 2.45 9.91 1.57
C TYR A 328 3.37 10.91 0.87
N GLU A 329 3.63 11.98 1.59
CA GLU A 329 4.65 12.94 1.28
C GLU A 329 5.98 12.48 1.89
N LYS A 330 7.08 12.61 1.16
CA LYS A 330 8.40 12.25 1.66
C LYS A 330 9.39 13.39 1.42
N PHE A 331 10.11 13.77 2.48
CA PHE A 331 11.15 14.83 2.46
C PHE A 331 10.66 16.19 1.92
N PHE A 332 9.35 16.48 2.01
CA PHE A 332 8.78 17.71 1.44
C PHE A 332 9.12 17.94 -0.06
N THR A 333 9.48 16.88 -0.78
CA THR A 333 10.00 16.98 -2.14
C THR A 333 9.13 16.25 -3.15
N PHE A 334 8.50 15.16 -2.76
CA PHE A 334 7.66 14.38 -3.65
C PHE A 334 6.47 13.74 -2.94
N LEU A 335 5.43 13.53 -3.72
CA LEU A 335 4.25 12.75 -3.34
C LEU A 335 4.36 11.37 -3.95
N ARG A 336 4.13 10.33 -3.15
CA ARG A 336 4.18 8.93 -3.60
C ARG A 336 2.84 8.25 -3.42
N ASN A 337 2.36 7.65 -4.50
CA ASN A 337 1.29 6.66 -4.48
C ASN A 337 1.92 5.28 -4.62
N GLU A 338 1.73 4.42 -3.65
CA GLU A 338 2.37 3.11 -3.61
C GLU A 338 1.33 2.02 -3.37
N LEU A 339 1.33 1.02 -4.24
CA LEU A 339 0.52 -0.18 -4.12
C LEU A 339 1.37 -1.30 -3.53
N VAL A 340 0.92 -1.83 -2.39
CA VAL A 340 1.53 -2.98 -1.70
C VAL A 340 0.62 -4.18 -1.84
N SER A 341 1.17 -5.32 -2.22
CA SER A 341 0.45 -6.59 -2.26
C SER A 341 1.25 -7.72 -1.62
N ASN A 342 0.59 -8.45 -0.74
CA ASN A 342 1.09 -9.68 -0.14
C ASN A 342 0.45 -10.94 -0.76
N ASN A 343 -0.51 -10.75 -1.70
CA ASN A 343 -1.17 -11.86 -2.38
C ASN A 343 -1.64 -11.45 -3.79
N LEU A 344 -0.92 -11.86 -4.81
CA LEU A 344 -1.22 -11.55 -6.21
C LEU A 344 -2.54 -12.16 -6.71
N ALA A 345 -3.01 -13.25 -6.07
CA ALA A 345 -4.29 -13.87 -6.42
C ALA A 345 -5.49 -12.93 -6.19
N ASP A 346 -5.37 -11.92 -5.33
CA ASP A 346 -6.41 -10.90 -5.13
C ASP A 346 -6.69 -10.08 -6.41
N PHE A 347 -5.76 -10.05 -7.33
CA PHE A 347 -5.83 -9.38 -8.63
C PHE A 347 -6.06 -10.34 -9.80
N GLY A 348 -6.25 -11.62 -9.53
CA GLY A 348 -6.32 -12.67 -10.57
C GLY A 348 -4.97 -12.99 -11.22
N LEU A 349 -3.85 -12.65 -10.56
CA LEU A 349 -2.50 -12.84 -11.06
C LEU A 349 -1.84 -14.07 -10.43
N LYS A 350 -1.00 -14.77 -11.20
CA LYS A 350 -0.19 -15.87 -10.72
C LYS A 350 1.05 -15.37 -9.99
N LYS A 351 1.54 -16.15 -9.01
CA LYS A 351 2.70 -15.77 -8.18
C LYS A 351 4.07 -16.00 -8.85
N GLY A 352 4.13 -16.75 -9.94
CA GLY A 352 5.38 -17.05 -10.63
C GLY A 352 6.09 -15.79 -11.11
N LEU A 353 7.41 -15.73 -10.97
CA LEU A 353 8.23 -14.60 -11.42
C LEU A 353 8.01 -14.28 -12.91
N ASP A 354 7.72 -15.29 -13.73
CA ASP A 354 7.46 -15.15 -15.17
C ASP A 354 6.24 -14.25 -15.47
N HIS A 355 5.40 -13.98 -14.48
CA HIS A 355 4.23 -13.09 -14.60
C HIS A 355 4.51 -11.66 -14.13
N LEU A 356 5.77 -11.27 -13.89
CA LEU A 356 6.14 -9.95 -13.37
C LEU A 356 5.63 -8.81 -14.27
N GLU A 357 5.65 -8.99 -15.59
CA GLU A 357 5.15 -7.97 -16.54
C GLU A 357 3.64 -7.74 -16.37
N ALA A 358 2.86 -8.81 -16.27
CA ALA A 358 1.42 -8.70 -16.00
C ALA A 358 1.14 -8.04 -14.64
N VAL A 359 2.01 -8.26 -13.64
CA VAL A 359 1.94 -7.55 -12.34
C VAL A 359 2.23 -6.07 -12.53
N ARG A 360 3.26 -5.70 -13.31
CA ARG A 360 3.62 -4.31 -13.62
C ARG A 360 2.44 -3.57 -14.26
N GLU A 361 1.89 -4.10 -15.34
CA GLU A 361 0.75 -3.50 -16.05
C GLU A 361 -0.45 -3.30 -15.15
N ARG A 362 -0.78 -4.32 -14.36
CA ARG A 362 -1.91 -4.25 -13.42
C ARG A 362 -1.70 -3.19 -12.35
N PHE A 363 -0.51 -3.13 -11.77
CA PHE A 363 -0.18 -2.19 -10.70
C PHE A 363 -0.05 -0.75 -11.21
N GLN A 364 0.49 -0.58 -12.41
CA GLN A 364 0.54 0.70 -13.12
C GLN A 364 -0.89 1.23 -13.37
N THR A 365 -1.79 0.36 -13.83
CA THR A 365 -3.20 0.71 -14.05
C THR A 365 -3.88 1.12 -12.74
N ILE A 366 -3.68 0.39 -11.65
CA ILE A 366 -4.29 0.69 -10.34
C ILE A 366 -3.78 2.03 -9.78
N THR A 367 -2.46 2.24 -9.79
CA THR A 367 -1.86 3.51 -9.33
C THR A 367 -2.25 4.69 -10.20
N GLY A 368 -2.43 4.48 -11.51
CA GLY A 368 -2.94 5.48 -12.45
C GLY A 368 -4.40 5.86 -12.20
N ARG A 369 -5.27 4.86 -11.97
CA ARG A 369 -6.69 5.11 -11.59
C ARG A 369 -6.79 5.88 -10.28
N PHE A 370 -5.94 5.56 -9.30
CA PHE A 370 -5.90 6.30 -8.05
C PHE A 370 -5.45 7.75 -8.26
N ALA A 371 -4.42 7.99 -9.04
CA ALA A 371 -3.96 9.33 -9.39
C ALA A 371 -5.03 10.13 -10.13
N ALA A 372 -5.74 9.52 -11.08
CA ALA A 372 -6.85 10.15 -11.80
C ALA A 372 -8.01 10.50 -10.86
N PHE A 373 -8.34 9.60 -9.95
CA PHE A 373 -9.36 9.84 -8.94
C PHE A 373 -8.98 11.01 -8.02
N GLN A 374 -7.72 11.09 -7.57
CA GLN A 374 -7.22 12.23 -6.80
C GLN A 374 -7.31 13.55 -7.57
N ALA A 375 -6.92 13.54 -8.83
CA ALA A 375 -7.00 14.72 -9.68
C ALA A 375 -8.44 15.26 -9.79
N GLN A 376 -9.42 14.38 -9.91
CA GLN A 376 -10.84 14.75 -9.90
C GLN A 376 -11.25 15.40 -8.58
N TRP A 377 -10.77 14.96 -7.43
CA TRP A 377 -11.12 15.57 -6.13
C TRP A 377 -10.53 16.95 -5.95
N LEU A 378 -9.27 17.09 -6.35
CA LEU A 378 -8.55 18.34 -6.14
C LEU A 378 -9.05 19.46 -7.07
N ASN A 379 -9.76 19.09 -8.14
CA ASN A 379 -10.30 20.01 -9.15
C ASN A 379 -11.78 20.35 -8.94
N VAL A 380 -12.35 20.09 -7.76
CA VAL A 380 -13.77 20.41 -7.50
C VAL A 380 -13.94 21.91 -7.34
N HIS A 381 -14.57 22.53 -8.33
CA HIS A 381 -15.12 23.88 -8.23
C HIS A 381 -16.52 23.82 -7.66
N VAL A 382 -16.84 24.71 -6.70
CA VAL A 382 -18.18 24.89 -6.19
C VAL A 382 -18.99 25.64 -7.23
N ASP A 383 -19.97 24.97 -7.82
CA ASP A 383 -20.93 25.58 -8.73
C ASP A 383 -22.01 26.34 -7.92
N PHE A 384 -21.91 27.67 -7.89
CA PHE A 384 -22.91 28.52 -7.22
C PHE A 384 -24.35 28.27 -7.73
N PRO A 385 -24.60 28.09 -9.04
CA PRO A 385 -25.89 27.66 -9.56
C PRO A 385 -26.42 26.35 -8.95
N LEU A 386 -25.55 25.42 -8.54
CA LEU A 386 -25.96 24.20 -7.83
C LEU A 386 -26.59 24.51 -6.50
N LEU A 387 -26.00 25.41 -5.71
CA LEU A 387 -26.55 25.83 -4.40
C LEU A 387 -27.93 26.49 -4.55
N GLN A 388 -28.09 27.36 -5.55
CA GLN A 388 -29.38 27.98 -5.86
C GLN A 388 -30.44 26.94 -6.21
N ARG A 389 -30.11 25.98 -7.09
CA ARG A 389 -31.03 24.89 -7.45
C ARG A 389 -31.39 24.00 -6.25
N LEU A 390 -30.46 23.74 -5.33
CA LEU A 390 -30.73 22.97 -4.13
C LEU A 390 -31.68 23.66 -3.15
N ALA A 391 -31.62 24.99 -3.08
CA ALA A 391 -32.50 25.79 -2.21
C ALA A 391 -33.95 25.83 -2.71
N LEU A 392 -34.19 25.53 -3.99
CA LEU A 392 -35.52 25.50 -4.58
C LEU A 392 -36.21 24.13 -4.36
N PRO A 393 -37.54 24.10 -4.25
CA PRO A 393 -38.30 22.86 -4.21
C PRO A 393 -38.14 22.08 -5.53
N VAL A 394 -38.18 20.75 -5.45
CA VAL A 394 -38.17 19.86 -6.61
C VAL A 394 -39.39 18.97 -6.62
N THR A 395 -40.01 18.79 -7.80
CA THR A 395 -41.16 17.90 -7.96
C THR A 395 -40.68 16.63 -8.68
N VAL A 396 -40.97 15.47 -8.08
CA VAL A 396 -40.67 14.16 -8.65
C VAL A 396 -41.97 13.35 -8.68
N GLY A 397 -42.49 13.10 -9.87
CA GLY A 397 -43.84 12.58 -10.04
C GLY A 397 -44.89 13.52 -9.43
N ALA A 398 -45.81 12.99 -8.62
CA ALA A 398 -46.82 13.78 -7.91
C ALA A 398 -46.34 14.39 -6.58
N VAL A 399 -45.09 14.17 -6.17
CA VAL A 399 -44.58 14.60 -4.85
C VAL A 399 -43.65 15.79 -5.00
N ARG A 400 -43.96 16.87 -4.28
CA ARG A 400 -43.10 18.05 -4.17
C ARG A 400 -42.24 17.97 -2.91
N TYR A 401 -40.92 18.02 -3.08
CA TYR A 401 -39.94 18.06 -1.98
C TYR A 401 -39.45 19.51 -1.76
N PRO A 402 -39.36 19.99 -0.51
CA PRO A 402 -38.84 21.32 -0.23
C PRO A 402 -37.34 21.38 -0.53
N GLY A 403 -36.84 22.59 -0.78
CA GLY A 403 -35.42 22.86 -1.01
C GLY A 403 -34.55 22.46 0.19
N ILE A 404 -33.29 22.21 -0.10
CA ILE A 404 -32.25 21.85 0.87
C ILE A 404 -31.48 23.11 1.26
N LYS A 405 -31.52 23.47 2.54
CA LYS A 405 -30.82 24.64 3.07
C LYS A 405 -29.45 24.26 3.62
N ILE A 406 -28.41 25.02 3.26
CA ILE A 406 -27.02 24.77 3.66
C ILE A 406 -26.80 24.81 5.18
N HIS A 407 -27.67 25.48 5.91
CA HIS A 407 -27.63 25.64 7.37
C HIS A 407 -28.60 24.72 8.12
N ASP A 408 -29.25 23.74 7.44
CA ASP A 408 -30.16 22.80 8.10
C ASP A 408 -29.38 21.75 8.89
N PRO A 409 -29.41 21.78 10.26
CA PRO A 409 -28.61 20.86 11.08
C PRO A 409 -28.97 19.38 10.85
N ARG A 410 -30.22 19.07 10.55
CA ARG A 410 -30.66 17.71 10.28
C ARG A 410 -30.02 17.16 8.99
N VAL A 411 -30.04 17.96 7.94
CA VAL A 411 -29.45 17.61 6.66
C VAL A 411 -27.93 17.48 6.80
N ILE A 412 -27.28 18.40 7.51
CA ILE A 412 -25.82 18.36 7.74
C ILE A 412 -25.44 17.07 8.47
N ARG A 413 -26.12 16.73 9.57
CA ARG A 413 -25.88 15.50 10.35
C ARG A 413 -26.07 14.24 9.49
N LEU A 414 -27.16 14.22 8.71
CA LEU A 414 -27.45 13.08 7.84
C LEU A 414 -26.39 12.92 6.74
N LEU A 415 -25.99 14.01 6.11
CA LEU A 415 -24.94 14.00 5.08
C LEU A 415 -23.58 13.58 5.67
N GLU A 416 -23.27 13.98 6.90
CA GLU A 416 -22.05 13.55 7.60
C GLU A 416 -22.03 12.03 7.81
N VAL A 417 -23.11 11.47 8.33
CA VAL A 417 -23.24 10.01 8.52
C VAL A 417 -23.18 9.27 7.17
N LEU A 418 -23.86 9.77 6.15
CA LEU A 418 -23.85 9.16 4.82
C LEU A 418 -22.47 9.19 4.14
N LEU A 419 -21.67 10.23 4.39
CA LEU A 419 -20.27 10.27 3.93
C LEU A 419 -19.41 9.25 4.65
N HIS A 420 -19.52 9.11 5.97
CA HIS A 420 -18.83 8.07 6.74
C HIS A 420 -19.27 6.67 6.32
N GLY A 421 -20.52 6.52 5.91
CA GLY A 421 -21.07 5.27 5.38
C GLY A 421 -20.50 4.81 4.04
N GLY A 422 -19.71 5.65 3.38
CA GLY A 422 -19.09 5.32 2.10
C GLY A 422 -18.16 4.11 2.13
N SER A 423 -17.67 3.69 3.31
CA SER A 423 -16.88 2.47 3.48
C SER A 423 -17.70 1.17 3.41
N HIS A 424 -19.03 1.23 3.50
CA HIS A 424 -19.90 0.07 3.38
C HIS A 424 -20.15 -0.32 1.92
N VAL A 425 -19.64 -1.47 1.55
CA VAL A 425 -19.90 -2.07 0.24
C VAL A 425 -21.38 -2.47 0.16
N GLY A 426 -22.10 -1.94 -0.83
CA GLY A 426 -23.52 -2.24 -1.00
C GLY A 426 -24.49 -1.22 -0.37
N GLY A 427 -23.97 -0.14 0.25
CA GLY A 427 -24.80 0.93 0.85
C GLY A 427 -25.36 0.57 2.23
N TRP A 428 -26.12 1.49 2.81
CA TRP A 428 -26.68 1.39 4.15
C TRP A 428 -28.21 1.31 4.13
N THR A 429 -28.79 0.46 4.96
CA THR A 429 -30.24 0.44 5.19
C THR A 429 -30.67 1.64 6.04
N ALA A 430 -31.96 2.02 5.94
CA ALA A 430 -32.49 3.10 6.75
C ALA A 430 -32.31 2.89 8.26
N LYS A 431 -32.41 1.66 8.75
CA LYS A 431 -32.17 1.33 10.17
C LYS A 431 -30.72 1.57 10.60
N GLN A 432 -29.75 1.18 9.76
CA GLN A 432 -28.32 1.40 10.02
C GLN A 432 -28.00 2.91 10.04
N ILE A 433 -28.51 3.66 9.06
CA ILE A 433 -28.34 5.12 9.02
C ILE A 433 -28.95 5.77 10.25
N HIS A 434 -30.14 5.36 10.64
CA HIS A 434 -30.83 5.87 11.83
C HIS A 434 -30.02 5.66 13.10
N HIS A 435 -29.59 4.42 13.33
CA HIS A 435 -28.74 4.08 14.47
C HIS A 435 -27.42 4.90 14.47
N ALA A 436 -26.79 5.04 13.33
CA ALA A 436 -25.56 5.82 13.21
C ALA A 436 -25.78 7.31 13.51
N VAL A 437 -26.90 7.90 13.05
CA VAL A 437 -27.24 9.30 13.37
C VAL A 437 -27.47 9.48 14.86
N LEU A 438 -28.25 8.60 15.49
CA LEU A 438 -28.52 8.66 16.93
C LEU A 438 -27.22 8.56 17.74
N THR A 439 -26.39 7.57 17.41
CA THR A 439 -25.12 7.33 18.12
C THR A 439 -24.12 8.47 17.93
N SER A 440 -23.91 8.93 16.69
CA SER A 440 -22.90 9.95 16.38
C SER A 440 -23.23 11.33 16.96
N PHE A 441 -24.51 11.64 17.16
CA PHE A 441 -24.95 12.96 17.64
C PHE A 441 -25.64 12.91 18.98
N HIS A 442 -25.58 11.78 19.68
CA HIS A 442 -26.18 11.54 20.99
C HIS A 442 -27.66 11.94 21.04
N LEU A 443 -28.41 11.55 20.00
CA LEU A 443 -29.84 11.87 19.89
C LEU A 443 -30.71 10.71 20.40
N SER A 444 -31.87 11.03 20.94
CA SER A 444 -32.89 10.05 21.28
C SER A 444 -33.82 9.76 20.09
N ASP A 445 -34.48 8.61 20.09
CA ASP A 445 -35.52 8.24 19.09
C ASP A 445 -36.69 9.25 19.06
N SER A 446 -36.98 9.88 20.19
CA SER A 446 -38.00 10.94 20.28
C SER A 446 -37.55 12.23 19.60
N ALA A 447 -36.26 12.54 19.61
CA ALA A 447 -35.70 13.73 18.96
C ALA A 447 -35.55 13.56 17.44
N TYR A 448 -35.27 12.33 16.96
CA TYR A 448 -35.13 12.04 15.55
C TYR A 448 -35.58 10.61 15.23
N GLY A 449 -36.87 10.43 14.95
CA GLY A 449 -37.48 9.13 14.71
C GLY A 449 -37.20 8.58 13.29
N LEU A 450 -37.39 7.26 13.13
CA LEU A 450 -37.16 6.57 11.85
C LEU A 450 -38.04 7.10 10.69
N ASN A 451 -39.26 7.56 10.97
CA ASN A 451 -40.13 8.16 9.94
C ASN A 451 -39.60 9.51 9.46
N GLN A 452 -39.01 10.28 10.35
CA GLN A 452 -38.37 11.54 10.04
C GLN A 452 -37.11 11.33 9.18
N LEU A 453 -36.29 10.32 9.52
CA LEU A 453 -35.19 9.89 8.66
C LEU A 453 -35.67 9.49 7.28
N ARG A 454 -36.72 8.65 7.18
CA ARG A 454 -37.25 8.21 5.89
C ARG A 454 -37.74 9.39 5.04
N TYR A 455 -38.28 10.42 5.65
CA TYR A 455 -38.64 11.65 4.96
C TYR A 455 -37.40 12.36 4.43
N ASP A 456 -36.37 12.53 5.25
CA ASP A 456 -35.12 13.18 4.85
C ASP A 456 -34.39 12.42 3.74
N LEU A 457 -34.34 11.08 3.81
CA LEU A 457 -33.80 10.24 2.73
C LEU A 457 -34.57 10.41 1.40
N ARG A 458 -35.91 10.50 1.47
CA ARG A 458 -36.74 10.75 0.26
C ARG A 458 -36.47 12.15 -0.30
N LYS A 459 -36.32 13.17 0.55
CA LYS A 459 -35.96 14.52 0.18
C LYS A 459 -34.61 14.56 -0.55
N LEU A 460 -33.56 13.96 0.04
CA LEU A 460 -32.24 13.87 -0.59
C LEU A 460 -32.27 13.12 -1.92
N LYS A 461 -33.05 12.03 -2.00
CA LYS A 461 -33.25 11.27 -3.25
C LYS A 461 -33.95 12.12 -4.31
N GLY A 462 -34.97 12.88 -3.95
CA GLY A 462 -35.70 13.79 -4.85
C GLY A 462 -34.78 14.85 -5.48
N HIS A 463 -33.81 15.36 -4.73
CA HIS A 463 -32.79 16.30 -5.21
C HIS A 463 -31.62 15.62 -5.95
N GLY A 464 -31.66 14.30 -6.14
CA GLY A 464 -30.62 13.55 -6.86
C GLY A 464 -29.30 13.40 -6.09
N LEU A 465 -29.32 13.62 -4.76
CA LEU A 465 -28.14 13.50 -3.90
C LEU A 465 -27.95 12.08 -3.37
N LEU A 466 -29.02 11.29 -3.37
CA LEU A 466 -29.06 9.93 -2.82
C LEU A 466 -29.67 8.97 -3.83
N GLN A 467 -29.09 7.81 -3.98
CA GLN A 467 -29.67 6.70 -4.73
C GLN A 467 -30.01 5.55 -3.79
N ARG A 468 -31.02 4.77 -4.15
CA ARG A 468 -31.47 3.58 -3.42
C ARG A 468 -31.38 2.37 -4.32
N ASP A 469 -30.70 1.33 -3.86
CA ASP A 469 -30.75 0.01 -4.49
C ASP A 469 -32.12 -0.63 -4.18
N GLY A 470 -32.93 -0.80 -5.23
CA GLY A 470 -34.29 -1.33 -5.10
C GLY A 470 -34.36 -2.73 -4.51
N SER A 471 -33.41 -3.59 -4.83
CA SER A 471 -33.37 -5.00 -4.39
C SER A 471 -32.95 -5.15 -2.92
N ARG A 472 -32.18 -4.22 -2.38
CA ARG A 472 -31.58 -4.29 -1.03
C ARG A 472 -32.10 -3.26 -0.06
N TYR A 473 -32.88 -2.30 -0.52
CA TYR A 473 -33.33 -1.15 0.27
C TYR A 473 -32.16 -0.37 0.89
N ALA A 474 -31.00 -0.38 0.24
CA ALA A 474 -29.79 0.29 0.68
C ALA A 474 -29.63 1.65 0.00
N TYR A 475 -29.14 2.63 0.74
CA TYR A 475 -28.92 3.99 0.28
C TYR A 475 -27.44 4.28 0.11
N ARG A 476 -27.11 5.10 -0.90
CA ARG A 476 -25.78 5.63 -1.18
C ARG A 476 -25.85 7.06 -1.66
N LEU A 477 -24.85 7.88 -1.31
CA LEU A 477 -24.70 9.19 -1.95
C LEU A 477 -24.35 9.02 -3.43
N THR A 478 -24.95 9.84 -4.28
CA THR A 478 -24.52 9.99 -5.67
C THR A 478 -23.21 10.81 -5.71
N PRO A 479 -22.46 10.84 -6.83
CA PRO A 479 -21.32 11.75 -6.97
C PRO A 479 -21.68 13.20 -6.63
N LYS A 480 -22.81 13.70 -7.15
CA LYS A 480 -23.36 15.01 -6.79
C LYS A 480 -23.67 15.12 -5.29
N GLY A 481 -24.22 14.05 -4.69
CA GLY A 481 -24.51 14.00 -3.25
C GLY A 481 -23.26 14.11 -2.39
N ILE A 482 -22.16 13.49 -2.80
CA ILE A 482 -20.86 13.60 -2.12
C ILE A 482 -20.34 15.05 -2.18
N GLU A 483 -20.41 15.69 -3.34
CA GLU A 483 -19.97 17.08 -3.50
C GLU A 483 -20.76 18.05 -2.62
N VAL A 484 -22.08 17.92 -2.63
CA VAL A 484 -22.98 18.74 -1.79
C VAL A 484 -22.74 18.46 -0.29
N ALA A 485 -22.57 17.20 0.09
CA ALA A 485 -22.29 16.84 1.47
C ALA A 485 -20.98 17.44 1.97
N LEU A 486 -19.91 17.36 1.18
CA LEU A 486 -18.63 17.98 1.51
C LEU A 486 -18.74 19.50 1.63
N LEU A 487 -19.44 20.14 0.69
CA LEU A 487 -19.67 21.58 0.75
C LEU A 487 -20.37 21.99 2.04
N PHE A 488 -21.46 21.30 2.40
CA PHE A 488 -22.25 21.60 3.61
C PHE A 488 -21.44 21.38 4.88
N LEU A 489 -20.68 20.29 4.95
CA LEU A 489 -19.84 19.98 6.11
C LEU A 489 -18.68 20.96 6.27
N PHE A 490 -17.99 21.31 5.19
CA PHE A 490 -16.89 22.27 5.27
C PHE A 490 -17.39 23.68 5.59
N PHE A 491 -18.51 24.10 5.02
CA PHE A 491 -19.15 25.35 5.38
C PHE A 491 -19.49 25.37 6.87
N HIS A 492 -20.14 24.32 7.37
CA HIS A 492 -20.51 24.23 8.79
C HIS A 492 -19.29 24.15 9.71
N LYS A 493 -18.32 23.24 9.44
CA LYS A 493 -17.16 22.99 10.33
C LYS A 493 -16.11 24.10 10.27
N ARG A 494 -15.89 24.72 9.11
CA ARG A 494 -14.84 25.73 8.93
C ARG A 494 -15.30 27.16 9.07
N LEU A 495 -16.57 27.42 8.84
CA LEU A 495 -17.14 28.76 8.94
C LEU A 495 -18.18 28.86 10.06
N CYS A 496 -19.32 28.16 9.95
CA CYS A 496 -20.41 28.33 10.91
C CYS A 496 -20.05 27.92 12.33
N GLY A 497 -19.38 26.76 12.51
CA GLY A 497 -19.00 26.25 13.83
C GLY A 497 -18.02 27.17 14.56
N PRO A 498 -16.87 27.52 13.97
CA PRO A 498 -15.93 28.47 14.55
C PRO A 498 -16.58 29.85 14.84
N LEU A 499 -17.42 30.35 13.93
CA LEU A 499 -18.14 31.61 14.11
C LEU A 499 -19.13 31.54 15.28
N ALA A 500 -19.97 30.50 15.31
CA ALA A 500 -20.98 30.32 16.36
C ALA A 500 -20.38 30.06 17.74
N ASN A 501 -19.24 29.38 17.80
CA ASN A 501 -18.52 29.04 19.03
C ASN A 501 -17.42 30.05 19.38
N SER A 502 -17.19 31.07 18.54
CA SER A 502 -16.17 32.07 18.81
C SER A 502 -16.60 32.92 20.01
N ARG A 503 -15.66 33.08 20.94
CA ARG A 503 -15.80 34.07 22.04
C ARG A 503 -15.27 35.43 21.60
N PHE A 504 -15.15 35.67 20.31
CA PHE A 504 -14.64 36.92 19.76
C PHE A 504 -15.71 38.00 19.83
N HIS A 505 -15.28 39.21 20.07
CA HIS A 505 -16.15 40.36 20.00
C HIS A 505 -16.71 40.51 18.57
N HIS A 506 -18.02 40.37 18.42
CA HIS A 506 -18.68 40.67 17.17
C HIS A 506 -18.86 42.22 17.07
N ARG A 507 -18.35 42.81 15.99
CA ARG A 507 -18.34 44.27 15.76
C ARG A 507 -17.51 45.02 16.80
N PRO A 508 -16.19 44.73 16.89
CA PRO A 508 -15.32 45.48 17.80
C PRO A 508 -15.34 46.98 17.43
N ASP A 509 -15.31 47.82 18.41
CA ASP A 509 -15.11 49.25 18.21
C ASP A 509 -13.69 49.52 17.67
N ALA A 510 -13.42 50.76 17.25
CA ALA A 510 -12.14 51.14 16.65
C ALA A 510 -10.94 50.96 17.59
N THR A 511 -11.20 50.82 18.91
CA THR A 511 -10.17 50.71 19.95
C THR A 511 -9.88 49.27 20.35
N HIS A 512 -10.69 48.31 19.92
CA HIS A 512 -10.52 46.90 20.27
C HIS A 512 -9.26 46.32 19.63
N GLN A 513 -8.35 45.81 20.46
CA GLN A 513 -7.18 45.07 20.02
C GLN A 513 -7.43 43.57 20.11
N PRO A 514 -7.24 42.80 19.00
CA PRO A 514 -7.43 41.36 19.03
C PRO A 514 -6.53 40.67 20.05
N ALA A 515 -7.13 39.85 20.92
CA ALA A 515 -6.38 39.10 21.94
C ALA A 515 -5.54 37.93 21.38
N SER A 516 -5.75 37.56 20.10
CA SER A 516 -5.04 36.46 19.44
C SER A 516 -4.88 36.69 17.93
N LYS A 517 -3.89 36.01 17.33
CA LYS A 517 -3.72 35.97 15.86
C LYS A 517 -4.95 35.43 15.15
N LEU A 518 -5.67 34.50 15.78
CA LEU A 518 -6.91 33.94 15.24
C LEU A 518 -8.03 34.97 15.22
N GLU A 519 -8.21 35.72 16.30
CA GLU A 519 -9.18 36.81 16.39
C GLU A 519 -8.88 37.92 15.37
N ALA A 520 -7.61 38.29 15.22
CA ALA A 520 -7.19 39.26 14.21
C ALA A 520 -7.47 38.80 12.78
N ALA A 521 -7.30 37.50 12.49
CA ALA A 521 -7.66 36.93 11.21
C ALA A 521 -9.19 36.91 10.98
N TYR A 522 -9.94 36.62 12.02
CA TYR A 522 -11.40 36.64 11.99
C TYR A 522 -11.95 38.04 11.69
N HIS A 523 -11.46 39.06 12.38
CA HIS A 523 -11.92 40.45 12.16
C HIS A 523 -11.57 40.94 10.74
N ARG A 524 -10.45 40.51 10.17
CA ARG A 524 -10.13 40.81 8.75
C ARG A 524 -11.13 40.16 7.81
N ALA A 525 -11.50 38.91 8.07
CA ALA A 525 -12.48 38.19 7.25
C ALA A 525 -13.87 38.84 7.36
N ASP A 526 -14.28 39.21 8.55
CA ASP A 526 -15.57 39.86 8.82
C ASP A 526 -15.69 41.22 8.09
N LYS A 527 -14.65 42.06 8.16
CA LYS A 527 -14.57 43.32 7.41
C LYS A 527 -14.64 43.09 5.89
N ALA A 528 -13.97 42.02 5.36
CA ALA A 528 -14.01 41.70 3.93
C ALA A 528 -15.42 41.24 3.51
N ILE A 529 -16.09 40.45 4.33
CA ILE A 529 -17.48 40.01 4.08
C ILE A 529 -18.43 41.25 4.12
N GLN A 530 -18.29 42.12 5.11
CA GLN A 530 -19.10 43.34 5.19
C GLN A 530 -18.90 44.23 3.95
N HIS A 531 -17.66 44.41 3.51
CA HIS A 531 -17.37 45.14 2.28
C HIS A 531 -18.06 44.56 1.04
N ILE A 532 -18.09 43.21 0.91
CA ILE A 532 -18.84 42.53 -0.16
C ILE A 532 -20.34 42.82 -0.05
N VAL A 533 -20.89 42.76 1.17
CA VAL A 533 -22.31 43.08 1.40
C VAL A 533 -22.64 44.53 1.01
N ASP A 534 -21.76 45.45 1.38
CA ASP A 534 -21.92 46.89 1.06
C ASP A 534 -21.87 47.11 -0.48
N LEU A 535 -20.98 46.43 -1.17
CA LEU A 535 -20.88 46.47 -2.66
C LEU A 535 -22.09 45.85 -3.35
N LEU A 536 -22.72 44.85 -2.76
CA LEU A 536 -23.94 44.25 -3.30
C LEU A 536 -25.21 45.06 -3.00
N ALA A 537 -25.15 45.92 -1.98
CA ALA A 537 -26.25 46.80 -1.60
C ALA A 537 -26.21 48.17 -2.32
N ALA A 538 -25.06 48.52 -2.94
CA ALA A 538 -24.87 49.71 -3.75
C ALA A 538 -25.29 49.49 -5.20
#